data_f2f47ea84c1b38edb02b721c48ab9a8c
#
_entry.id   f2f47ea84c1b38edb02b721c48ab9a8c
#
_cell.length_a   1.000
_cell.length_b   1.000
_cell.length_c   1.000
_cell.angle_alpha   90.00
_cell.angle_beta   90.00
_cell.angle_gamma   90.00
#
_symmetry.space_group_name_H-M   'P 1'
#
loop_
_entity.id
_entity.type
_entity.pdbx_description
1 polymer ?
#
loop_
_entity_poly.entity_id
_entity_poly.type
_entity_poly.pdbx_seq_one_letter_code
_entity_poly.pdbx_strand_id
1 'polypeptide(L)'
;MTKITLLKGNFKSKLALSIAPTIKAGFPSPAEDYLHDSLDFNHDLIRNPEATFYGRVSGDSMIEAGICDGDIAVIDRSLMPIDGDIIVAYINGEFTIKYLDLSHKDDGYIELKPANSNYHPIRIDDSDNFRVWGVVAWTIKKWRG
;
A
#
# COMPACT_ATOMS: atom_id res chain seq x y z
N MET A 1 14.83 -8.26 -1.77
CA MET A 1 13.90 -7.48 -0.96
C MET A 1 13.06 -6.58 -1.85
N THR A 2 11.79 -6.44 -1.56
CA THR A 2 10.93 -5.53 -2.32
C THR A 2 11.30 -4.09 -2.01
N LYS A 3 11.57 -3.32 -3.06
CA LYS A 3 11.90 -1.90 -2.96
C LYS A 3 10.75 -1.06 -3.44
N ILE A 4 10.72 0.20 -3.03
CA ILE A 4 9.73 1.16 -3.48
C ILE A 4 10.41 2.47 -3.86
N THR A 5 10.06 3.00 -5.02
CA THR A 5 10.49 4.33 -5.46
C THR A 5 9.39 5.32 -5.15
N LEU A 6 9.70 6.33 -4.36
CA LEU A 6 8.72 7.29 -3.85
C LEU A 6 8.61 8.49 -4.79
N LEU A 7 7.39 8.90 -5.07
CA LEU A 7 7.06 10.02 -5.94
C LEU A 7 5.98 10.88 -5.28
N LYS A 8 6.11 12.20 -5.39
CA LYS A 8 5.06 13.12 -4.96
C LYS A 8 4.05 13.27 -6.09
N GLY A 9 2.79 13.01 -5.79
CA GLY A 9 1.71 13.16 -6.76
C GLY A 9 1.09 14.55 -6.76
N ASN A 10 0.37 14.87 -7.84
CA ASN A 10 -0.53 16.01 -7.89
C ASN A 10 -1.95 15.55 -7.55
N PHE A 11 -2.40 15.83 -6.32
CA PHE A 11 -3.70 15.39 -5.82
C PHE A 11 -4.75 16.50 -5.86
N LYS A 12 -4.47 17.64 -6.51
CA LYS A 12 -5.41 18.77 -6.60
C LYS A 12 -6.27 18.71 -7.85
N SER A 13 -5.81 18.05 -8.90
CA SER A 13 -6.59 17.92 -10.13
C SER A 13 -7.79 16.97 -9.93
N LYS A 14 -8.86 17.23 -10.65
CA LYS A 14 -10.06 16.39 -10.62
C LYS A 14 -10.05 15.43 -11.80
N LEU A 15 -10.26 14.17 -11.47
CA LEU A 15 -10.45 13.11 -12.47
C LEU A 15 -11.66 12.29 -12.02
N ALA A 16 -12.82 12.64 -12.57
CA ALA A 16 -14.06 11.94 -12.26
C ALA A 16 -14.30 10.84 -13.29
N LEU A 17 -14.42 9.63 -12.81
CA LEU A 17 -14.72 8.45 -13.64
C LEU A 17 -16.10 7.94 -13.26
N SER A 18 -16.89 7.58 -14.28
CA SER A 18 -18.17 6.92 -14.02
C SER A 18 -17.94 5.56 -13.40
N ILE A 19 -18.72 5.26 -12.38
CA ILE A 19 -18.61 4.01 -11.64
C ILE A 19 -19.80 3.12 -11.99
N ALA A 20 -19.52 1.87 -12.34
CA ALA A 20 -20.55 0.88 -12.55
C ALA A 20 -21.17 0.44 -11.22
N PRO A 21 -22.43 -0.02 -11.21
CA PRO A 21 -22.97 -0.73 -10.05
C PRO A 21 -22.09 -1.92 -9.69
N THR A 22 -22.29 -2.48 -8.52
CA THR A 22 -21.52 -3.61 -8.01
C THR A 22 -21.37 -4.71 -9.05
N ILE A 23 -20.12 -5.06 -9.35
CA ILE A 23 -19.77 -6.15 -10.25
C ILE A 23 -19.42 -7.36 -9.38
N LYS A 24 -20.13 -8.47 -9.58
CA LYS A 24 -19.87 -9.69 -8.85
C LYS A 24 -18.82 -10.53 -9.55
N ALA A 25 -17.84 -11.00 -8.78
CA ALA A 25 -16.93 -12.03 -9.25
C ALA A 25 -17.60 -13.40 -9.10
N GLY A 26 -17.50 -14.26 -10.10
CA GLY A 26 -18.08 -15.58 -10.10
C GLY A 26 -19.34 -15.68 -10.92
N PHE A 27 -20.46 -15.21 -10.41
CA PHE A 27 -21.74 -15.27 -11.13
C PHE A 27 -22.05 -13.95 -11.81
N PRO A 28 -22.63 -13.99 -13.04
CA PRO A 28 -23.10 -12.77 -13.67
C PRO A 28 -24.20 -12.11 -12.84
N SER A 29 -24.24 -10.79 -12.85
CA SER A 29 -25.32 -10.01 -12.29
C SER A 29 -26.04 -9.24 -13.37
N PRO A 30 -27.34 -8.87 -13.17
CA PRO A 30 -28.06 -8.07 -14.14
C PRO A 30 -27.30 -6.77 -14.45
N ALA A 31 -27.22 -6.42 -15.72
CA ALA A 31 -26.65 -5.15 -16.15
C ALA A 31 -27.66 -4.02 -15.85
N GLU A 32 -27.15 -2.93 -15.30
CA GLU A 32 -27.92 -1.70 -15.14
C GLU A 32 -27.60 -0.78 -16.31
N ASP A 33 -28.61 -0.14 -16.85
CA ASP A 33 -28.48 0.71 -18.04
C ASP A 33 -27.88 2.09 -17.72
N TYR A 34 -27.57 2.38 -16.46
CA TYR A 34 -27.16 3.70 -16.05
C TYR A 34 -26.05 3.65 -15.02
N LEU A 35 -25.22 4.65 -15.06
CA LEU A 35 -24.17 4.88 -14.08
C LEU A 35 -24.55 6.13 -13.29
N HIS A 36 -24.72 5.99 -11.99
CA HIS A 36 -25.19 7.07 -11.14
C HIS A 36 -24.09 7.83 -10.46
N ASP A 37 -22.98 7.15 -10.18
CA ASP A 37 -21.89 7.69 -9.39
C ASP A 37 -20.66 7.92 -10.24
N SER A 38 -19.82 8.81 -9.80
CA SER A 38 -18.49 9.00 -10.36
C SER A 38 -17.46 8.80 -9.28
N LEU A 39 -16.28 8.33 -9.69
CA LEU A 39 -15.13 8.15 -8.82
C LEU A 39 -14.07 9.17 -9.20
N ASP A 40 -13.70 10.00 -8.24
CA ASP A 40 -12.54 10.89 -8.36
C ASP A 40 -11.43 10.32 -7.46
N PHE A 41 -10.39 9.78 -8.06
CA PHE A 41 -9.30 9.16 -7.29
C PHE A 41 -8.64 10.13 -6.32
N ASN A 42 -8.50 11.38 -6.69
CA ASN A 42 -7.91 12.38 -5.81
C ASN A 42 -8.80 12.70 -4.61
N HIS A 43 -10.10 12.65 -4.78
CA HIS A 43 -11.06 12.89 -3.71
C HIS A 43 -11.34 11.61 -2.90
N ASP A 44 -11.54 10.49 -3.59
CA ASP A 44 -12.08 9.28 -2.97
C ASP A 44 -11.01 8.38 -2.35
N LEU A 45 -9.79 8.39 -2.91
CA LEU A 45 -8.69 7.58 -2.40
C LEU A 45 -7.66 8.35 -1.59
N ILE A 46 -7.59 9.67 -1.77
CA ILE A 46 -6.58 10.51 -1.13
C ILE A 46 -7.25 11.34 -0.04
N ARG A 47 -7.08 10.95 1.21
CA ARG A 47 -7.67 11.69 2.34
C ARG A 47 -6.84 12.90 2.74
N ASN A 48 -5.52 12.77 2.67
CA ASN A 48 -4.57 13.78 3.14
C ASN A 48 -3.57 14.12 2.05
N PRO A 49 -3.94 14.99 1.07
CA PRO A 49 -3.08 15.25 -0.09
C PRO A 49 -1.67 15.71 0.28
N GLU A 50 -1.52 16.49 1.35
CA GLU A 50 -0.22 17.00 1.78
C GLU A 50 0.71 15.91 2.33
N ALA A 51 0.14 14.78 2.79
CA ALA A 51 0.88 13.68 3.39
C ALA A 51 0.90 12.42 2.53
N THR A 52 0.38 12.49 1.29
CA THR A 52 0.25 11.32 0.42
C THR A 52 1.31 11.30 -0.67
N PHE A 53 1.86 10.12 -0.90
CA PHE A 53 2.92 9.89 -1.88
C PHE A 53 2.59 8.65 -2.69
N TYR A 54 3.11 8.60 -3.92
CA TYR A 54 3.12 7.38 -4.71
C TYR A 54 4.43 6.63 -4.49
N GLY A 55 4.34 5.31 -4.56
CA GLY A 55 5.52 4.46 -4.60
C GLY A 55 5.39 3.42 -5.69
N ARG A 56 6.40 3.25 -6.51
CA ARG A 56 6.49 2.14 -7.47
C ARG A 56 7.17 0.97 -6.78
N VAL A 57 6.49 -0.17 -6.77
CA VAL A 57 6.99 -1.38 -6.12
C VAL A 57 7.92 -2.13 -7.08
N SER A 58 9.05 -2.59 -6.56
CA SER A 58 9.90 -3.54 -7.28
C SER A 58 10.27 -4.71 -6.38
N GLY A 59 10.31 -5.90 -6.96
CA GLY A 59 10.58 -7.13 -6.22
C GLY A 59 9.31 -7.91 -5.90
N ASP A 60 9.46 -9.03 -5.21
CA ASP A 60 8.40 -10.02 -5.03
C ASP A 60 8.14 -10.42 -3.57
N SER A 61 8.72 -9.72 -2.59
CA SER A 61 8.57 -10.11 -1.18
C SER A 61 7.16 -9.92 -0.63
N MET A 62 6.26 -9.27 -1.38
CA MET A 62 4.87 -9.05 -0.98
C MET A 62 3.86 -9.66 -1.97
N ILE A 63 4.30 -10.62 -2.77
CA ILE A 63 3.47 -11.20 -3.83
C ILE A 63 2.24 -11.94 -3.29
N GLU A 64 2.35 -12.58 -2.14
CA GLU A 64 1.21 -13.31 -1.54
C GLU A 64 0.17 -12.35 -0.92
N ALA A 65 0.51 -11.09 -0.76
CA ALA A 65 -0.45 -10.04 -0.41
C ALA A 65 -1.09 -9.39 -1.64
N GLY A 66 -0.73 -9.85 -2.84
CA GLY A 66 -1.22 -9.27 -4.08
C GLY A 66 -0.45 -8.02 -4.53
N ILE A 67 0.71 -7.74 -3.93
CA ILE A 67 1.56 -6.60 -4.32
C ILE A 67 2.73 -7.11 -5.12
N CYS A 68 2.76 -6.75 -6.40
CA CYS A 68 3.71 -7.28 -7.38
C CYS A 68 4.63 -6.18 -7.89
N ASP A 69 5.72 -6.63 -8.52
CA ASP A 69 6.63 -5.74 -9.24
C ASP A 69 5.87 -4.87 -10.23
N GLY A 70 6.12 -3.57 -10.23
CA GLY A 70 5.46 -2.60 -11.09
C GLY A 70 4.17 -1.98 -10.54
N ASP A 71 3.62 -2.51 -9.45
CA ASP A 71 2.44 -1.93 -8.82
C ASP A 71 2.75 -0.54 -8.28
N ILE A 72 1.69 0.27 -8.16
CA ILE A 72 1.77 1.58 -7.54
C ILE A 72 1.13 1.49 -6.16
N ALA A 73 1.88 1.87 -5.13
CA ALA A 73 1.36 2.02 -3.79
C ALA A 73 1.00 3.49 -3.53
N VAL A 74 -0.16 3.71 -2.94
CA VAL A 74 -0.57 5.03 -2.44
C VAL A 74 -0.30 5.04 -0.94
N ILE A 75 0.59 5.92 -0.49
CA ILE A 75 1.17 5.91 0.83
C ILE A 75 0.72 7.17 1.57
N ASP A 76 0.08 6.99 2.72
CA ASP A 76 -0.36 8.09 3.57
C ASP A 76 0.55 8.18 4.80
N ARG A 77 1.29 9.28 4.90
CA ARG A 77 2.22 9.52 6.01
C ARG A 77 1.55 10.10 7.26
N SER A 78 0.29 10.49 7.15
CA SER A 78 -0.46 11.04 8.29
C SER A 78 -1.10 9.96 9.16
N LEU A 79 -1.21 8.72 8.66
CA LEU A 79 -1.82 7.64 9.41
C LEU A 79 -0.89 7.12 10.50
N MET A 80 -1.45 6.90 11.69
CA MET A 80 -0.76 6.20 12.77
C MET A 80 -0.69 4.71 12.42
N PRO A 81 0.50 4.12 12.28
CA PRO A 81 0.58 2.69 11.95
C PRO A 81 0.05 1.83 13.10
N ILE A 82 -0.69 0.79 12.73
CA ILE A 82 -1.22 -0.21 13.64
C ILE A 82 -0.73 -1.60 13.25
N ASP A 83 -0.86 -2.55 14.15
CA ASP A 83 -0.47 -3.94 13.89
C ASP A 83 -1.21 -4.49 12.68
N GLY A 84 -0.48 -5.16 11.79
CA GLY A 84 -1.03 -5.73 10.55
C GLY A 84 -1.06 -4.77 9.36
N ASP A 85 -0.73 -3.50 9.55
CA ASP A 85 -0.64 -2.57 8.42
C ASP A 85 0.47 -2.97 7.45
N ILE A 86 0.25 -2.66 6.17
CA ILE A 86 1.32 -2.66 5.17
C ILE A 86 1.96 -1.29 5.21
N ILE A 87 3.25 -1.25 5.46
CA ILE A 87 3.99 0.00 5.64
C ILE A 87 5.14 0.12 4.65
N VAL A 88 5.54 1.37 4.41
CA VAL A 88 6.86 1.66 3.89
C VAL A 88 7.76 1.92 5.08
N ALA A 89 8.74 1.08 5.28
CA ALA A 89 9.69 1.14 6.37
C ALA A 89 11.02 1.73 5.89
N TYR A 90 11.58 2.63 6.68
CA TYR A 90 12.98 3.03 6.55
C TYR A 90 13.79 2.20 7.53
N ILE A 91 14.76 1.48 7.01
CA ILE A 91 15.59 0.57 7.82
C ILE A 91 17.04 0.67 7.38
N ASN A 92 17.91 1.10 8.27
CA ASN A 92 19.36 1.15 8.05
C ASN A 92 19.75 1.77 6.68
N GLY A 93 19.08 2.86 6.31
CA GLY A 93 19.36 3.61 5.07
C GLY A 93 18.56 3.19 3.85
N GLU A 94 17.68 2.22 3.96
CA GLU A 94 16.90 1.70 2.83
C GLU A 94 15.40 1.75 3.09
N PHE A 95 14.62 1.91 2.01
CA PHE A 95 13.16 1.78 2.07
C PHE A 95 12.74 0.38 1.64
N THR A 96 11.76 -0.17 2.32
CA THR A 96 11.12 -1.43 1.93
C THR A 96 9.64 -1.41 2.27
N ILE A 97 8.86 -2.29 1.65
CA ILE A 97 7.43 -2.45 1.90
C ILE A 97 7.22 -3.83 2.55
N LYS A 98 6.54 -3.85 3.70
CA LYS A 98 6.32 -5.05 4.50
C LYS A 98 5.07 -4.90 5.36
N TYR A 99 4.57 -6.01 5.89
CA TYR A 99 3.63 -5.99 7.00
C TYR A 99 4.35 -5.59 8.29
N LEU A 100 3.68 -4.76 9.08
CA LEU A 100 4.14 -4.40 10.42
C LEU A 100 3.54 -5.38 11.43
N ASP A 101 4.40 -6.06 12.19
CA ASP A 101 3.99 -6.94 13.26
C ASP A 101 4.45 -6.36 14.60
N LEU A 102 3.48 -5.94 15.41
CA LEU A 102 3.71 -5.37 16.73
C LEU A 102 3.46 -6.38 17.88
N SER A 103 3.21 -7.66 17.55
CA SER A 103 2.82 -8.66 18.54
C SER A 103 3.93 -8.96 19.56
N HIS A 104 5.19 -8.66 19.24
CA HIS A 104 6.33 -8.86 20.12
C HIS A 104 6.84 -7.58 20.80
N LYS A 105 6.04 -6.51 20.72
CA LYS A 105 6.46 -5.22 21.27
C LYS A 105 6.79 -5.29 22.77
N ASP A 106 6.02 -6.05 23.53
CA ASP A 106 6.27 -6.24 24.96
C ASP A 106 7.53 -7.08 25.22
N ASP A 107 8.00 -7.83 24.24
CA ASP A 107 9.26 -8.59 24.30
C ASP A 107 10.47 -7.77 23.86
N GLY A 108 10.26 -6.49 23.52
CA GLY A 108 11.33 -5.56 23.19
C GLY A 108 11.70 -5.51 21.71
N TYR A 109 10.90 -6.08 20.82
CA TYR A 109 11.15 -6.00 19.38
C TYR A 109 9.87 -6.00 18.56
N ILE A 110 10.00 -5.59 17.32
CA ILE A 110 8.94 -5.71 16.30
C ILE A 110 9.47 -6.50 15.10
N GLU A 111 8.58 -6.94 14.26
CA GLU A 111 8.96 -7.63 13.04
C GLU A 111 8.36 -6.96 11.80
N LEU A 112 9.11 -6.98 10.72
CA LEU A 112 8.62 -6.63 9.40
C LEU A 112 8.45 -7.93 8.63
N LYS A 113 7.21 -8.27 8.30
CA LYS A 113 6.89 -9.56 7.70
C LYS A 113 6.70 -9.44 6.20
N PRO A 114 7.40 -10.27 5.41
CA PRO A 114 7.11 -10.40 3.99
C PRO A 114 5.81 -11.17 3.78
N ALA A 115 5.22 -11.01 2.62
CA ALA A 115 4.12 -11.85 2.14
C ALA A 115 4.64 -12.74 1.01
N ASN A 116 5.63 -13.54 1.33
CA ASN A 116 6.25 -14.50 0.42
C ASN A 116 7.03 -15.50 1.26
N SER A 117 6.68 -16.78 1.12
CA SER A 117 7.29 -17.87 1.91
C SER A 117 8.78 -18.05 1.65
N ASN A 118 9.33 -17.50 0.57
CA ASN A 118 10.75 -17.55 0.26
C ASN A 118 11.59 -16.52 1.03
N TYR A 119 10.95 -15.64 1.79
CA TYR A 119 11.62 -14.58 2.56
C TYR A 119 11.35 -14.76 4.05
N HIS A 120 12.27 -14.28 4.87
CA HIS A 120 12.13 -14.34 6.32
C HIS A 120 11.71 -13.00 6.91
N PRO A 121 10.99 -13.00 8.04
CA PRO A 121 10.71 -11.77 8.78
C PRO A 121 12.01 -11.06 9.17
N ILE A 122 11.96 -9.73 9.19
CA ILE A 122 13.06 -8.90 9.65
C ILE A 122 12.73 -8.45 11.07
N ARG A 123 13.58 -8.88 12.02
CA ARG A 123 13.44 -8.44 13.41
C ARG A 123 14.08 -7.07 13.58
N ILE A 124 13.37 -6.17 14.25
CA ILE A 124 13.80 -4.80 14.54
C ILE A 124 13.86 -4.62 16.05
N ASP A 125 14.98 -4.16 16.55
CA ASP A 125 15.15 -3.81 17.96
C ASP A 125 15.81 -2.42 18.08
N ASP A 126 16.15 -2.02 19.31
CA ASP A 126 16.69 -0.70 19.61
C ASP A 126 18.02 -0.40 18.92
N SER A 127 18.74 -1.42 18.43
CA SER A 127 20.00 -1.22 17.72
C SER A 127 19.83 -0.82 16.26
N ASP A 128 18.63 -0.95 15.71
CA ASP A 128 18.36 -0.65 14.33
C ASP A 128 17.97 0.81 14.12
N ASN A 129 18.41 1.39 13.02
CA ASN A 129 17.92 2.69 12.58
C ASN A 129 16.65 2.48 11.75
N PHE A 130 15.52 2.49 12.44
CA PHE A 130 14.22 2.15 11.88
C PHE A 130 13.18 3.22 12.15
N ARG A 131 12.31 3.44 11.17
CA ARG A 131 11.06 4.17 11.35
C ARG A 131 10.04 3.74 10.30
N VAL A 132 8.77 3.87 10.66
CA VAL A 132 7.70 3.78 9.68
C VAL A 132 7.67 5.08 8.90
N TRP A 133 7.91 5.01 7.60
CA TRP A 133 7.87 6.19 6.75
C TRP A 133 6.44 6.57 6.38
N GLY A 134 5.59 5.58 6.13
CA GLY A 134 4.19 5.79 5.83
C GLY A 134 3.42 4.48 5.77
N VAL A 135 2.09 4.59 5.74
CA VAL A 135 1.18 3.44 5.67
C VAL A 135 0.66 3.33 4.23
N VAL A 136 0.70 2.13 3.68
CA VAL A 136 0.14 1.85 2.35
C VAL A 136 -1.38 1.77 2.49
N ALA A 137 -2.08 2.74 1.91
CA ALA A 137 -3.54 2.81 1.96
C ALA A 137 -4.21 2.08 0.78
N TRP A 138 -3.58 2.16 -0.39
CA TRP A 138 -4.09 1.56 -1.62
C TRP A 138 -2.94 1.06 -2.47
N THR A 139 -3.22 0.07 -3.33
CA THR A 139 -2.34 -0.31 -4.43
C THR A 139 -3.11 -0.28 -5.73
N ILE A 140 -2.42 0.06 -6.80
CA ILE A 140 -2.99 0.14 -8.16
C ILE A 140 -2.17 -0.79 -9.04
N LYS A 141 -2.83 -1.72 -9.66
CA LYS A 141 -2.21 -2.74 -10.50
C LYS A 141 -2.58 -2.52 -11.96
N LYS A 142 -1.54 -2.52 -12.80
CA LYS A 142 -1.72 -2.40 -14.25
C LYS A 142 -1.82 -3.80 -14.86
N TRP A 143 -2.89 -4.07 -15.57
CA TRP A 143 -3.12 -5.37 -16.20
C TRP A 143 -2.80 -5.38 -17.68
N ARG A 144 -2.82 -4.23 -18.34
CA ARG A 144 -2.58 -4.13 -19.77
C ARG A 144 -1.92 -2.80 -20.13
N GLY A 145 -1.04 -2.84 -21.13
CA GLY A 145 -0.39 -1.67 -21.67
C GLY A 145 1.11 -1.58 -21.38
#